data_6c6d1fbf8612cee8db41a56db81267be
#
_entry.id   6c6d1fbf8612cee8db41a56db81267be
#
_cell.length_a   1.000
_cell.length_b   1.000
_cell.length_c   1.000
_cell.angle_alpha   90.00
_cell.angle_beta   90.00
_cell.angle_gamma   90.00
#
_symmetry.space_group_name_H-M   'P 1'
#
loop_
_entity.id
_entity.type
_entity.pdbx_description
1 polymer ?
#
loop_
_entity_poly.entity_id
_entity_poly.type
_entity_poly.pdbx_seq_one_letter_code
_entity_poly.pdbx_strand_id
1 'polypeptide(L)'
;MKKIWTINLLFLILLAPTINAEIDKDAKIIQPGAPGKPSNVLDAETAIAIANTSYTRADVDFLTGMIVHHDQALVMSELAPERTNNKSIIDLAGRIEVSQEDEISFMEDWLYARDEQQSDNNHNHMHMKMAGMATPQQLDALENSKGKDFDRLFLNLMINHHDGAIKMVNELRKQSGSAYDPVLNEFVTDLYNDQGVEIERMNGLLIGLSDDPRSGLKGGLKIAEEAILNLELLASLDKPTGFYDPKN
;
A
#
# COMPACT_ATOMS: atom_id res chain seq x y z
N MET A 1 9.43 67.29 20.40
CA MET A 1 8.36 67.01 19.45
C MET A 1 8.73 65.77 18.67
N LYS A 2 8.16 64.60 19.02
CA LYS A 2 8.38 63.34 18.32
C LYS A 2 7.22 63.12 17.33
N LYS A 3 7.52 63.06 16.04
CA LYS A 3 6.53 62.75 15.00
C LYS A 3 6.32 61.23 14.96
N ILE A 4 5.08 60.82 15.26
CA ILE A 4 4.62 59.41 15.09
C ILE A 4 4.13 59.29 13.66
N TRP A 5 4.76 58.37 12.91
CA TRP A 5 4.29 57.96 11.58
C TRP A 5 3.38 56.76 11.75
N THR A 6 2.12 56.92 11.46
CA THR A 6 1.12 55.84 11.34
C THR A 6 1.21 55.26 9.94
N ILE A 7 1.66 53.99 9.86
CA ILE A 7 1.64 53.20 8.61
C ILE A 7 0.26 52.57 8.51
N ASN A 8 -0.56 53.04 7.58
CA ASN A 8 -1.81 52.38 7.19
C ASN A 8 -1.49 51.20 6.32
N LEU A 9 -1.62 49.96 6.85
CA LEU A 9 -1.53 48.75 6.11
C LEU A 9 -2.89 48.42 5.45
N LEU A 10 -2.99 48.70 4.15
CA LEU A 10 -4.19 48.39 3.35
C LEU A 10 -4.18 46.87 3.07
N PHE A 11 -5.04 46.12 3.78
CA PHE A 11 -5.26 44.71 3.49
C PHE A 11 -6.12 44.58 2.23
N LEU A 12 -5.51 44.23 1.12
CA LEU A 12 -6.20 43.89 -0.12
C LEU A 12 -6.67 42.42 -0.01
N ILE A 13 -7.95 42.21 0.30
CA ILE A 13 -8.59 40.90 0.28
C ILE A 13 -8.84 40.56 -1.19
N LEU A 14 -8.00 39.69 -1.75
CA LEU A 14 -8.25 39.02 -3.04
C LEU A 14 -9.38 38.00 -2.81
N LEU A 15 -10.60 38.36 -3.20
CA LEU A 15 -11.71 37.42 -3.39
C LEU A 15 -11.36 36.58 -4.62
N ALA A 16 -10.87 35.35 -4.38
CA ALA A 16 -10.81 34.34 -5.42
C ALA A 16 -12.25 33.95 -5.83
N PRO A 17 -12.59 33.95 -7.12
CA PRO A 17 -13.89 33.46 -7.54
C PRO A 17 -13.99 31.97 -7.19
N THR A 18 -14.97 31.61 -6.36
CA THR A 18 -15.37 30.22 -6.18
C THR A 18 -15.98 29.75 -7.49
N ILE A 19 -15.23 28.97 -8.25
CA ILE A 19 -15.78 28.26 -9.41
C ILE A 19 -16.67 27.16 -8.83
N ASN A 20 -17.95 27.47 -8.69
CA ASN A 20 -18.96 26.42 -8.54
C ASN A 20 -19.03 25.71 -9.89
N ALA A 21 -18.37 24.57 -10.04
CA ALA A 21 -18.67 23.65 -11.12
C ALA A 21 -20.13 23.20 -10.90
N GLU A 22 -21.04 23.79 -11.66
CA GLU A 22 -22.41 23.31 -11.77
C GLU A 22 -22.32 21.91 -12.37
N ILE A 23 -22.60 20.85 -11.57
CA ILE A 23 -22.71 19.50 -12.10
C ILE A 23 -23.85 19.54 -13.08
N ASP A 24 -23.54 19.35 -14.37
CA ASP A 24 -24.52 19.25 -15.42
C ASP A 24 -25.44 18.02 -15.13
N LYS A 25 -26.57 18.31 -14.51
CA LYS A 25 -27.57 17.30 -14.15
C LYS A 25 -28.22 16.66 -15.38
N ASP A 26 -27.97 17.21 -16.58
CA ASP A 26 -28.47 16.74 -17.86
C ASP A 26 -27.43 15.93 -18.66
N ALA A 27 -26.28 15.60 -18.07
CA ALA A 27 -25.28 14.76 -18.73
C ALA A 27 -25.89 13.40 -19.11
N LYS A 28 -25.98 13.13 -20.42
CA LYS A 28 -26.56 11.91 -20.94
C LYS A 28 -25.55 10.77 -20.93
N ILE A 29 -25.92 9.65 -20.34
CA ILE A 29 -25.13 8.42 -20.41
C ILE A 29 -25.43 7.75 -21.75
N ILE A 30 -24.44 7.58 -22.59
CA ILE A 30 -24.61 7.02 -23.94
C ILE A 30 -23.96 5.64 -24.01
N GLN A 31 -24.76 4.60 -24.21
CA GLN A 31 -24.27 3.27 -24.54
C GLN A 31 -24.03 3.18 -26.04
N PRO A 32 -22.78 2.96 -26.50
CA PRO A 32 -22.49 2.77 -27.92
C PRO A 32 -23.25 1.57 -28.49
N GLY A 33 -23.85 1.73 -29.65
CA GLY A 33 -24.44 0.62 -30.39
C GLY A 33 -23.37 -0.31 -30.99
N ALA A 34 -23.74 -1.54 -31.30
CA ALA A 34 -22.89 -2.41 -32.12
C ALA A 34 -22.65 -1.78 -33.51
N PRO A 35 -21.60 -2.17 -34.23
CA PRO A 35 -21.32 -1.63 -35.58
C PRO A 35 -22.57 -1.64 -36.47
N GLY A 36 -22.95 -0.46 -36.94
CA GLY A 36 -24.16 -0.25 -37.78
C GLY A 36 -25.48 -0.14 -37.01
N LYS A 37 -25.44 -0.10 -35.65
CA LYS A 37 -26.61 0.15 -34.81
C LYS A 37 -26.51 1.51 -34.12
N PRO A 38 -27.66 2.20 -33.87
CA PRO A 38 -27.62 3.47 -33.14
C PRO A 38 -27.20 3.26 -31.69
N SER A 39 -26.63 4.32 -31.09
CA SER A 39 -26.36 4.38 -29.66
C SER A 39 -27.66 4.59 -28.87
N ASN A 40 -27.72 4.06 -27.66
CA ASN A 40 -28.82 4.25 -26.72
C ASN A 40 -28.48 5.33 -25.70
N VAL A 41 -29.46 6.14 -25.33
CA VAL A 41 -29.36 7.04 -24.18
C VAL A 41 -29.93 6.29 -22.99
N LEU A 42 -29.13 6.20 -21.92
CA LEU A 42 -29.51 5.51 -20.68
C LEU A 42 -29.76 6.52 -19.57
N ASP A 43 -30.67 6.22 -18.66
CA ASP A 43 -30.70 6.83 -17.36
C ASP A 43 -29.64 6.19 -16.41
N ALA A 44 -29.36 6.85 -15.29
CA ALA A 44 -28.34 6.39 -14.35
C ALA A 44 -28.64 5.00 -13.79
N GLU A 45 -29.89 4.70 -13.49
CA GLU A 45 -30.32 3.41 -12.92
C GLU A 45 -30.09 2.26 -13.92
N THR A 46 -30.50 2.47 -15.18
CA THR A 46 -30.27 1.49 -16.24
C THR A 46 -28.79 1.31 -16.54
N ALA A 47 -27.99 2.39 -16.53
CA ALA A 47 -26.55 2.33 -16.74
C ALA A 47 -25.85 1.53 -15.63
N ILE A 48 -26.21 1.75 -14.37
CA ILE A 48 -25.70 1.00 -13.21
C ILE A 48 -26.07 -0.48 -13.33
N ALA A 49 -27.33 -0.78 -13.67
CA ALA A 49 -27.79 -2.16 -13.83
C ALA A 49 -27.04 -2.92 -14.95
N ILE A 50 -26.77 -2.23 -16.08
CA ILE A 50 -26.00 -2.81 -17.20
C ILE A 50 -24.53 -2.99 -16.83
N ALA A 51 -23.93 -2.04 -16.10
CA ALA A 51 -22.53 -2.10 -15.68
C ALA A 51 -22.28 -3.26 -14.68
N ASN A 52 -23.33 -3.76 -14.02
CA ASN A 52 -23.24 -4.82 -13.00
C ASN A 52 -22.16 -4.52 -11.96
N THR A 53 -22.18 -3.29 -11.43
CA THR A 53 -21.20 -2.79 -10.45
C THR A 53 -21.55 -3.15 -9.01
N SER A 54 -22.37 -4.19 -8.82
CA SER A 54 -22.70 -4.72 -7.50
C SER A 54 -21.52 -5.51 -6.92
N TYR A 55 -21.46 -5.57 -5.60
CA TYR A 55 -20.49 -6.41 -4.90
C TYR A 55 -20.94 -7.87 -4.86
N THR A 56 -20.01 -8.76 -4.55
CA THR A 56 -20.20 -10.21 -4.41
C THR A 56 -19.96 -10.67 -2.97
N ARG A 57 -20.34 -11.90 -2.66
CA ARG A 57 -19.98 -12.51 -1.37
C ARG A 57 -18.46 -12.62 -1.20
N ALA A 58 -17.72 -12.84 -2.28
CA ALA A 58 -16.25 -12.89 -2.23
C ALA A 58 -15.63 -11.55 -1.85
N ASP A 59 -16.25 -10.42 -2.20
CA ASP A 59 -15.81 -9.10 -1.77
C ASP A 59 -15.99 -8.92 -0.26
N VAL A 60 -17.13 -9.36 0.28
CA VAL A 60 -17.41 -9.34 1.73
C VAL A 60 -16.43 -10.23 2.49
N ASP A 61 -16.20 -11.46 2.02
CA ASP A 61 -15.29 -12.41 2.65
C ASP A 61 -13.83 -11.89 2.61
N PHE A 62 -13.44 -11.23 1.50
CA PHE A 62 -12.15 -10.58 1.36
C PHE A 62 -11.96 -9.46 2.38
N LEU A 63 -12.90 -8.51 2.48
CA LEU A 63 -12.80 -7.39 3.41
C LEU A 63 -12.79 -7.87 4.86
N THR A 64 -13.67 -8.79 5.21
CA THR A 64 -13.72 -9.39 6.55
C THR A 64 -12.40 -10.08 6.92
N GLY A 65 -11.82 -10.82 5.99
CA GLY A 65 -10.52 -11.46 6.18
C GLY A 65 -9.37 -10.46 6.25
N MET A 66 -9.42 -9.40 5.44
CA MET A 66 -8.37 -8.38 5.39
C MET A 66 -8.35 -7.52 6.66
N ILE A 67 -9.49 -7.25 7.29
CA ILE A 67 -9.54 -6.59 8.62
C ILE A 67 -8.72 -7.40 9.63
N VAL A 68 -8.99 -8.70 9.76
CA VAL A 68 -8.25 -9.59 10.67
C VAL A 68 -6.76 -9.67 10.30
N HIS A 69 -6.45 -9.62 9.01
CA HIS A 69 -5.08 -9.59 8.52
C HIS A 69 -4.37 -8.31 8.97
N HIS A 70 -4.98 -7.15 8.80
CA HIS A 70 -4.42 -5.84 9.18
C HIS A 70 -4.26 -5.70 10.70
N ASP A 71 -5.20 -6.20 11.49
CA ASP A 71 -5.07 -6.25 12.95
C ASP A 71 -3.75 -6.88 13.40
N GLN A 72 -3.28 -7.91 12.70
CA GLN A 72 -1.98 -8.50 13.04
C GLN A 72 -0.80 -7.57 12.74
N ALA A 73 -0.88 -6.75 11.68
CA ALA A 73 0.15 -5.75 11.41
C ALA A 73 0.23 -4.70 12.51
N LEU A 74 -0.92 -4.26 13.03
CA LEU A 74 -0.99 -3.35 14.19
C LEU A 74 -0.29 -3.96 15.40
N VAL A 75 -0.64 -5.20 15.76
CA VAL A 75 -0.01 -5.93 16.88
C VAL A 75 1.52 -5.99 16.73
N MET A 76 2.04 -6.22 15.53
CA MET A 76 3.48 -6.25 15.29
C MET A 76 4.11 -4.85 15.37
N SER A 77 3.43 -3.83 14.87
CA SER A 77 3.93 -2.44 14.81
C SER A 77 4.00 -1.80 16.20
N GLU A 78 3.00 -2.03 17.05
CA GLU A 78 2.94 -1.55 18.43
C GLU A 78 4.15 -1.96 19.28
N LEU A 79 4.82 -3.06 18.93
CA LEU A 79 6.00 -3.52 19.65
C LEU A 79 7.24 -2.65 19.42
N ALA A 80 7.34 -1.98 18.27
CA ALA A 80 8.59 -1.35 17.81
C ALA A 80 9.15 -0.31 18.80
N PRO A 81 8.36 0.63 19.38
CA PRO A 81 8.92 1.65 20.27
C PRO A 81 9.59 1.10 21.53
N GLU A 82 9.16 -0.09 22.01
CA GLU A 82 9.70 -0.71 23.21
C GLU A 82 10.81 -1.73 22.92
N ARG A 83 10.96 -2.15 21.69
CA ARG A 83 11.87 -3.23 21.30
C ARG A 83 13.14 -2.76 20.60
N THR A 84 13.12 -1.55 19.99
CA THR A 84 14.28 -1.02 19.27
C THR A 84 14.48 0.47 19.52
N ASN A 85 15.73 0.93 19.34
CA ASN A 85 16.09 2.36 19.28
C ASN A 85 16.36 2.81 17.83
N ASN A 86 16.15 1.95 16.85
CA ASN A 86 16.33 2.28 15.46
C ASN A 86 15.17 3.16 14.96
N LYS A 87 15.45 4.45 14.83
CA LYS A 87 14.45 5.45 14.44
C LYS A 87 13.76 5.09 13.12
N SER A 88 14.48 4.52 12.17
CA SER A 88 13.89 4.15 10.87
C SER A 88 12.86 3.03 10.98
N ILE A 89 13.06 2.10 11.92
CA ILE A 89 12.09 1.03 12.21
C ILE A 89 10.89 1.58 12.96
N ILE A 90 11.10 2.43 13.96
CA ILE A 90 10.01 3.07 14.71
C ILE A 90 9.15 3.94 13.79
N ASP A 91 9.78 4.76 12.93
CA ASP A 91 9.08 5.60 11.97
C ASP A 91 8.33 4.77 10.90
N LEU A 92 8.87 3.62 10.50
CA LEU A 92 8.18 2.67 9.61
C LEU A 92 6.97 2.07 10.29
N ALA A 93 7.14 1.52 11.50
CA ALA A 93 6.05 0.91 12.27
C ALA A 93 4.89 1.89 12.48
N GLY A 94 5.19 3.14 12.88
CA GLY A 94 4.15 4.17 13.04
C GLY A 94 3.44 4.55 11.74
N ARG A 95 4.09 4.48 10.57
CA ARG A 95 3.41 4.68 9.27
C ARG A 95 2.50 3.51 8.93
N ILE A 96 2.96 2.28 9.15
CA ILE A 96 2.16 1.08 8.93
C ILE A 96 0.92 1.11 9.85
N GLU A 97 1.09 1.47 11.12
CA GLU A 97 0.00 1.60 12.08
C GLU A 97 -1.10 2.54 11.55
N VAL A 98 -0.75 3.77 11.20
CA VAL A 98 -1.71 4.76 10.68
C VAL A 98 -2.37 4.27 9.38
N SER A 99 -1.60 3.74 8.43
CA SER A 99 -2.14 3.25 7.15
C SER A 99 -3.10 2.08 7.35
N GLN A 100 -2.73 1.11 8.19
CA GLN A 100 -3.55 -0.08 8.44
C GLN A 100 -4.83 0.25 9.22
N GLU A 101 -4.79 1.21 10.17
CA GLU A 101 -5.99 1.71 10.86
C GLU A 101 -6.96 2.38 9.89
N ASP A 102 -6.47 3.23 8.99
CA ASP A 102 -7.29 3.90 7.97
C ASP A 102 -7.94 2.87 7.01
N GLU A 103 -7.18 1.85 6.59
CA GLU A 103 -7.67 0.78 5.72
C GLU A 103 -8.70 -0.10 6.45
N ILE A 104 -8.51 -0.44 7.72
CA ILE A 104 -9.51 -1.15 8.55
C ILE A 104 -10.79 -0.32 8.62
N SER A 105 -10.69 0.96 8.96
CA SER A 105 -11.85 1.85 9.05
C SER A 105 -12.64 1.90 7.74
N PHE A 106 -11.93 2.01 6.60
CA PHE A 106 -12.59 1.96 5.28
C PHE A 106 -13.35 0.64 5.06
N MET A 107 -12.72 -0.49 5.38
CA MET A 107 -13.34 -1.82 5.19
C MET A 107 -14.58 -2.00 6.06
N GLU A 108 -14.51 -1.59 7.32
CA GLU A 108 -15.64 -1.60 8.25
C GLU A 108 -16.78 -0.71 7.77
N ASP A 109 -16.50 0.52 7.33
CA ASP A 109 -17.49 1.45 6.81
C ASP A 109 -18.14 0.93 5.53
N TRP A 110 -17.36 0.31 4.64
CA TRP A 110 -17.87 -0.28 3.42
C TRP A 110 -18.85 -1.45 3.70
N LEU A 111 -18.49 -2.32 4.65
CA LEU A 111 -19.34 -3.43 5.08
C LEU A 111 -20.59 -2.92 5.80
N TYR A 112 -20.44 -1.93 6.67
CA TYR A 112 -21.56 -1.31 7.39
C TYR A 112 -22.58 -0.70 6.44
N ALA A 113 -22.15 0.06 5.44
CA ALA A 113 -23.02 0.71 4.46
C ALA A 113 -23.86 -0.28 3.63
N ARG A 114 -23.53 -1.57 3.66
CA ARG A 114 -24.18 -2.64 2.91
C ARG A 114 -24.89 -3.68 3.79
N ASP A 115 -25.04 -3.39 5.09
CA ASP A 115 -25.60 -4.30 6.10
C ASP A 115 -24.84 -5.65 6.18
N GLU A 116 -23.57 -5.68 5.74
CA GLU A 116 -22.71 -6.87 5.76
C GLU A 116 -21.80 -6.89 7.00
N GLN A 117 -22.30 -6.33 8.12
CA GLN A 117 -21.56 -6.35 9.39
C GLN A 117 -21.29 -7.80 9.83
N GLN A 118 -20.16 -8.01 10.45
CA GLN A 118 -19.86 -9.28 11.11
C GLN A 118 -21.01 -9.59 12.09
N SER A 119 -21.87 -10.53 11.72
CA SER A 119 -22.75 -11.12 12.72
C SER A 119 -21.85 -11.88 13.71
N ASP A 120 -21.90 -11.50 14.97
CA ASP A 120 -21.08 -12.01 16.10
C ASP A 120 -21.06 -13.54 16.27
N ASN A 121 -21.71 -14.28 15.41
CA ASN A 121 -21.99 -15.71 15.60
C ASN A 121 -21.26 -16.66 14.66
N ASN A 122 -20.32 -16.19 13.82
CA ASN A 122 -19.67 -17.13 12.90
C ASN A 122 -18.14 -16.99 12.85
N HIS A 123 -17.47 -17.09 14.01
CA HIS A 123 -16.03 -17.27 14.14
C HIS A 123 -15.47 -18.49 13.35
N ASN A 124 -16.30 -19.19 12.60
CA ASN A 124 -15.88 -20.32 11.77
C ASN A 124 -15.07 -19.91 10.52
N HIS A 125 -15.02 -18.61 10.16
CA HIS A 125 -14.17 -18.12 9.08
C HIS A 125 -12.70 -17.91 9.50
N MET A 126 -12.40 -17.94 10.81
CA MET A 126 -11.05 -17.81 11.37
C MET A 126 -10.09 -18.97 11.02
N HIS A 127 -10.54 -19.95 10.26
CA HIS A 127 -9.69 -21.06 9.80
C HIS A 127 -9.24 -20.96 8.35
N MET A 128 -9.61 -19.91 7.62
CA MET A 128 -8.93 -19.65 6.36
C MET A 128 -7.49 -19.26 6.68
N LYS A 129 -6.57 -20.10 6.24
CA LYS A 129 -5.12 -19.84 6.35
C LYS A 129 -4.80 -18.65 5.44
N MET A 130 -4.99 -17.43 5.98
CA MET A 130 -4.69 -16.20 5.25
C MET A 130 -3.20 -16.16 4.91
N ALA A 131 -2.90 -15.80 3.67
CA ALA A 131 -1.53 -15.75 3.21
C ALA A 131 -0.73 -14.71 4.03
N GLY A 132 0.51 -15.01 4.36
CA GLY A 132 1.43 -14.06 4.98
C GLY A 132 1.29 -13.86 6.49
N MET A 133 0.24 -14.35 7.12
CA MET A 133 0.06 -14.23 8.56
C MET A 133 1.24 -14.83 9.35
N ALA A 134 1.74 -14.07 10.32
CA ALA A 134 2.70 -14.59 11.28
C ALA A 134 2.04 -15.62 12.19
N THR A 135 2.74 -16.72 12.44
CA THR A 135 2.26 -17.75 13.40
C THR A 135 2.38 -17.26 14.84
N PRO A 136 1.62 -17.84 15.80
CA PRO A 136 1.76 -17.50 17.21
C PRO A 136 3.21 -17.60 17.71
N GLN A 137 3.96 -18.61 17.26
CA GLN A 137 5.36 -18.78 17.62
C GLN A 137 6.27 -17.67 17.06
N GLN A 138 5.95 -17.14 15.86
CA GLN A 138 6.68 -16.02 15.27
C GLN A 138 6.38 -14.71 15.99
N LEU A 139 5.11 -14.48 16.39
CA LEU A 139 4.72 -13.32 17.18
C LEU A 139 5.39 -13.35 18.57
N ASP A 140 5.39 -14.50 19.22
CA ASP A 140 6.07 -14.71 20.51
C ASP A 140 7.58 -14.44 20.39
N ALA A 141 8.21 -14.92 19.31
CA ALA A 141 9.61 -14.65 19.04
C ALA A 141 9.88 -13.14 18.78
N LEU A 142 8.97 -12.45 18.08
CA LEU A 142 9.06 -11.02 17.84
C LEU A 142 8.94 -10.23 19.13
N GLU A 143 7.95 -10.55 19.95
CA GLU A 143 7.73 -9.90 21.25
C GLU A 143 8.92 -10.04 22.19
N ASN A 144 9.61 -11.18 22.18
CA ASN A 144 10.77 -11.45 23.03
C ASN A 144 12.10 -10.98 22.45
N SER A 145 12.14 -10.49 21.22
CA SER A 145 13.34 -9.96 20.56
C SER A 145 13.57 -8.48 20.89
N LYS A 146 14.83 -7.99 20.73
CA LYS A 146 15.20 -6.59 20.94
C LYS A 146 16.30 -6.13 19.99
N GLY A 147 16.37 -4.81 19.77
CA GLY A 147 17.43 -4.18 18.99
C GLY A 147 17.48 -4.73 17.56
N LYS A 148 18.66 -5.03 17.05
CA LYS A 148 18.89 -5.48 15.67
C LYS A 148 18.17 -6.80 15.34
N ASP A 149 18.01 -7.69 16.32
CA ASP A 149 17.29 -8.95 16.13
C ASP A 149 15.79 -8.70 15.97
N PHE A 150 15.22 -7.79 16.76
CA PHE A 150 13.86 -7.31 16.57
C PHE A 150 13.69 -6.68 15.19
N ASP A 151 14.58 -5.75 14.82
CA ASP A 151 14.50 -5.03 13.55
C ASP A 151 14.42 -6.00 12.35
N ARG A 152 15.32 -7.01 12.34
CA ARG A 152 15.35 -8.02 11.28
C ARG A 152 14.09 -8.89 11.27
N LEU A 153 13.65 -9.33 12.43
CA LEU A 153 12.48 -10.22 12.53
C LEU A 153 11.20 -9.47 12.15
N PHE A 154 11.03 -8.23 12.66
CA PHE A 154 9.92 -7.35 12.32
C PHE A 154 9.82 -7.13 10.80
N LEU A 155 10.92 -6.72 10.16
CA LEU A 155 10.93 -6.49 8.72
C LEU A 155 10.58 -7.76 7.93
N ASN A 156 11.14 -8.91 8.29
CA ASN A 156 10.87 -10.16 7.58
C ASN A 156 9.41 -10.61 7.74
N LEU A 157 8.85 -10.50 8.94
CA LEU A 157 7.45 -10.85 9.19
C LEU A 157 6.51 -9.90 8.48
N MET A 158 6.78 -8.59 8.52
CA MET A 158 5.95 -7.58 7.90
C MET A 158 6.02 -7.64 6.37
N ILE A 159 7.18 -7.89 5.77
CA ILE A 159 7.32 -8.13 4.32
C ILE A 159 6.46 -9.34 3.90
N ASN A 160 6.56 -10.46 4.66
CA ASN A 160 5.76 -11.64 4.34
C ASN A 160 4.25 -11.39 4.52
N HIS A 161 3.88 -10.60 5.51
CA HIS A 161 2.51 -10.19 5.79
C HIS A 161 1.95 -9.36 4.64
N HIS A 162 2.65 -8.32 4.19
CA HIS A 162 2.25 -7.48 3.06
C HIS A 162 2.17 -8.26 1.73
N ASP A 163 3.13 -9.15 1.47
CA ASP A 163 3.06 -10.07 0.31
C ASP A 163 1.83 -10.99 0.38
N GLY A 164 1.42 -11.33 1.60
CA GLY A 164 0.18 -12.05 1.88
C GLY A 164 -1.06 -11.26 1.45
N ALA A 165 -1.15 -9.98 1.82
CA ALA A 165 -2.23 -9.09 1.42
C ALA A 165 -2.32 -8.95 -0.11
N ILE A 166 -1.18 -8.76 -0.79
CA ILE A 166 -1.09 -8.73 -2.26
C ILE A 166 -1.63 -10.03 -2.88
N LYS A 167 -1.30 -11.19 -2.29
CA LYS A 167 -1.83 -12.48 -2.75
C LYS A 167 -3.35 -12.57 -2.57
N MET A 168 -3.87 -12.10 -1.44
CA MET A 168 -5.32 -12.07 -1.20
C MET A 168 -6.06 -11.19 -2.22
N VAL A 169 -5.52 -10.01 -2.54
CA VAL A 169 -6.03 -9.15 -3.62
C VAL A 169 -6.04 -9.87 -4.96
N ASN A 170 -4.95 -10.55 -5.31
CA ASN A 170 -4.86 -11.28 -6.56
C ASN A 170 -5.86 -12.45 -6.63
N GLU A 171 -6.13 -13.13 -5.52
CA GLU A 171 -7.15 -14.19 -5.46
C GLU A 171 -8.58 -13.62 -5.58
N LEU A 172 -8.85 -12.48 -4.95
CA LEU A 172 -10.13 -11.78 -5.13
C LEU A 172 -10.37 -11.46 -6.61
N ARG A 173 -9.38 -10.84 -7.28
CA ARG A 173 -9.49 -10.42 -8.68
C ARG A 173 -9.67 -11.57 -9.68
N LYS A 174 -9.38 -12.80 -9.30
CA LYS A 174 -9.64 -14.00 -10.11
C LYS A 174 -11.11 -14.44 -10.06
N GLN A 175 -11.86 -13.97 -9.09
CA GLN A 175 -13.26 -14.35 -8.92
C GLN A 175 -14.16 -13.51 -9.83
N SER A 176 -15.07 -14.16 -10.54
CA SER A 176 -15.96 -13.48 -11.47
C SER A 176 -16.89 -12.51 -10.75
N GLY A 177 -16.89 -11.25 -11.16
CA GLY A 177 -17.73 -10.20 -10.60
C GLY A 177 -17.22 -9.55 -9.33
N SER A 178 -16.10 -10.02 -8.76
CA SER A 178 -15.50 -9.42 -7.57
C SER A 178 -14.71 -8.16 -7.92
N ALA A 179 -14.68 -7.23 -6.97
CA ALA A 179 -14.06 -5.90 -7.11
C ALA A 179 -14.62 -5.10 -8.30
N TYR A 180 -15.92 -5.26 -8.63
CA TYR A 180 -16.60 -4.49 -9.67
C TYR A 180 -17.34 -3.26 -9.11
N ASP A 181 -17.61 -3.23 -7.80
CA ASP A 181 -18.02 -2.00 -7.13
C ASP A 181 -16.90 -0.95 -7.28
N PRO A 182 -17.18 0.25 -7.83
CA PRO A 182 -16.12 1.22 -8.16
C PRO A 182 -15.31 1.66 -6.96
N VAL A 183 -15.95 1.83 -5.79
CA VAL A 183 -15.30 2.26 -4.55
C VAL A 183 -14.38 1.16 -4.02
N LEU A 184 -14.87 -0.09 -4.06
CA LEU A 184 -14.05 -1.24 -3.67
C LEU A 184 -12.90 -1.48 -4.65
N ASN A 185 -13.11 -1.27 -5.96
CA ASN A 185 -12.06 -1.43 -6.96
C ASN A 185 -10.91 -0.44 -6.74
N GLU A 186 -11.22 0.82 -6.44
CA GLU A 186 -10.23 1.84 -6.10
C GLU A 186 -9.45 1.42 -4.86
N PHE A 187 -10.13 1.12 -3.76
CA PHE A 187 -9.52 0.65 -2.52
C PHE A 187 -8.59 -0.54 -2.72
N VAL A 188 -9.06 -1.59 -3.39
CA VAL A 188 -8.26 -2.82 -3.65
C VAL A 188 -7.04 -2.52 -4.52
N THR A 189 -7.13 -1.50 -5.39
CA THR A 189 -6.01 -1.09 -6.24
C THR A 189 -4.97 -0.31 -5.45
N ASP A 190 -5.42 0.61 -4.58
CA ASP A 190 -4.54 1.38 -3.72
C ASP A 190 -3.85 0.47 -2.70
N LEU A 191 -4.61 -0.39 -2.03
CA LEU A 191 -4.07 -1.39 -1.11
C LEU A 191 -2.96 -2.23 -1.79
N TYR A 192 -3.19 -2.73 -3.01
CA TYR A 192 -2.18 -3.49 -3.74
C TYR A 192 -0.89 -2.69 -3.97
N ASN A 193 -1.02 -1.42 -4.38
CA ASN A 193 0.11 -0.56 -4.69
C ASN A 193 0.87 -0.16 -3.41
N ASP A 194 0.16 0.23 -2.37
CA ASP A 194 0.74 0.70 -1.11
C ASP A 194 1.49 -0.42 -0.40
N GLN A 195 0.91 -1.62 -0.33
CA GLN A 195 1.59 -2.80 0.19
C GLN A 195 2.89 -3.10 -0.59
N GLY A 196 2.88 -2.93 -1.91
CA GLY A 196 4.07 -3.10 -2.74
C GLY A 196 5.17 -2.08 -2.44
N VAL A 197 4.81 -0.81 -2.31
CA VAL A 197 5.75 0.28 -1.95
C VAL A 197 6.33 0.08 -0.55
N GLU A 198 5.52 -0.39 0.40
CA GLU A 198 5.99 -0.68 1.76
C GLU A 198 6.96 -1.86 1.79
N ILE A 199 6.72 -2.92 1.02
CA ILE A 199 7.66 -4.04 0.84
C ILE A 199 9.01 -3.54 0.32
N GLU A 200 9.03 -2.68 -0.70
CA GLU A 200 10.28 -2.12 -1.23
C GLU A 200 11.02 -1.32 -0.17
N ARG A 201 10.33 -0.49 0.60
CA ARG A 201 10.90 0.29 1.70
C ARG A 201 11.48 -0.60 2.79
N MET A 202 10.76 -1.64 3.20
CA MET A 202 11.20 -2.62 4.19
C MET A 202 12.43 -3.39 3.71
N ASN A 203 12.47 -3.81 2.46
CA ASN A 203 13.63 -4.45 1.86
C ASN A 203 14.86 -3.54 1.87
N GLY A 204 14.67 -2.23 1.59
CA GLY A 204 15.74 -1.24 1.69
C GLY A 204 16.32 -1.14 3.11
N LEU A 205 15.47 -1.14 4.13
CA LEU A 205 15.91 -1.14 5.53
C LEU A 205 16.60 -2.45 5.92
N LEU A 206 16.08 -3.59 5.46
CA LEU A 206 16.66 -4.91 5.73
C LEU A 206 18.08 -5.05 5.14
N ILE A 207 18.30 -4.51 3.94
CA ILE A 207 19.65 -4.41 3.33
C ILE A 207 20.57 -3.60 4.23
N GLY A 208 20.10 -2.48 4.77
CA GLY A 208 20.88 -1.62 5.68
C GLY A 208 21.22 -2.27 7.02
N LEU A 209 20.50 -3.32 7.43
CA LEU A 209 20.80 -4.11 8.63
C LEU A 209 21.77 -5.28 8.37
N SER A 210 22.10 -5.53 7.11
CA SER A 210 23.02 -6.63 6.75
C SER A 210 24.44 -6.34 7.23
N ASP A 211 25.09 -7.36 7.77
CA ASP A 211 26.52 -7.32 8.08
C ASP A 211 27.38 -7.80 6.89
N ASP A 212 26.77 -8.19 5.79
CA ASP A 212 27.46 -8.56 4.56
C ASP A 212 27.95 -7.29 3.84
N PRO A 213 29.28 -7.10 3.70
CA PRO A 213 29.81 -5.92 3.03
C PRO A 213 29.41 -5.78 1.56
N ARG A 214 28.78 -6.81 0.98
CA ARG A 214 28.25 -6.78 -0.38
C ARG A 214 26.80 -6.26 -0.44
N SER A 215 26.14 -6.18 0.71
CA SER A 215 24.76 -5.68 0.76
C SER A 215 24.69 -4.20 0.43
N GLY A 216 23.77 -3.83 -0.45
CA GLY A 216 23.53 -2.44 -0.83
C GLY A 216 24.53 -1.87 -1.82
N LEU A 217 25.49 -2.65 -2.29
CA LEU A 217 26.44 -2.19 -3.31
C LEU A 217 25.69 -1.85 -4.61
N LYS A 218 26.04 -0.70 -5.18
CA LYS A 218 25.51 -0.28 -6.47
C LYS A 218 26.08 -1.13 -7.60
N GLY A 219 25.20 -1.64 -8.44
CA GLY A 219 25.57 -2.26 -9.69
C GLY A 219 25.84 -1.22 -10.78
N GLY A 220 26.56 -1.62 -11.83
CA GLY A 220 26.75 -0.77 -13.01
C GLY A 220 28.04 -1.07 -13.74
N LEU A 221 28.08 -0.76 -15.04
CA LEU A 221 29.21 -1.11 -15.91
C LEU A 221 30.50 -0.34 -15.56
N LYS A 222 30.36 0.89 -15.02
CA LYS A 222 31.46 1.80 -14.68
C LYS A 222 31.37 2.39 -13.26
N ILE A 223 30.26 2.14 -12.57
CA ILE A 223 29.97 2.73 -11.27
C ILE A 223 29.63 1.67 -10.21
N ALA A 224 29.92 0.39 -10.53
CA ALA A 224 29.73 -0.68 -9.55
C ALA A 224 30.62 -0.41 -8.33
N GLU A 225 30.01 -0.51 -7.15
CA GLU A 225 30.75 -0.45 -5.89
C GLU A 225 31.38 -1.81 -5.60
N GLU A 226 32.44 -1.81 -4.80
CA GLU A 226 33.24 -3.00 -4.52
C GLU A 226 33.21 -3.32 -3.03
N ALA A 227 33.12 -4.63 -2.71
CA ALA A 227 33.35 -5.13 -1.37
C ALA A 227 34.65 -5.95 -1.37
N ILE A 228 35.62 -5.50 -0.60
CA ILE A 228 36.93 -6.15 -0.47
C ILE A 228 37.13 -6.55 0.99
N LEU A 229 37.42 -7.84 1.23
CA LEU A 229 37.73 -8.38 2.55
C LEU A 229 39.03 -9.15 2.48
N ASN A 230 40.05 -8.71 3.25
CA ASN A 230 41.38 -9.30 3.30
C ASN A 230 42.15 -9.35 1.95
N LEU A 231 41.74 -8.47 1.02
CA LEU A 231 42.38 -8.30 -0.29
C LEU A 231 42.63 -6.81 -0.52
N GLU A 232 43.57 -6.47 -1.37
CA GLU A 232 43.85 -5.11 -1.83
C GLU A 232 43.63 -5.05 -3.34
N LEU A 233 42.84 -4.08 -3.81
CA LEU A 233 42.68 -3.82 -5.23
C LEU A 233 43.94 -3.11 -5.77
N LEU A 234 44.80 -3.83 -6.47
CA LEU A 234 46.04 -3.28 -7.01
C LEU A 234 45.80 -2.48 -8.30
N ALA A 235 44.86 -2.87 -9.12
CA ALA A 235 44.52 -2.19 -10.37
C ALA A 235 43.12 -2.58 -10.86
N SER A 236 42.46 -1.61 -11.51
CA SER A 236 41.26 -1.83 -12.31
C SER A 236 41.57 -1.45 -13.75
N LEU A 237 41.34 -2.36 -14.68
CA LEU A 237 41.55 -2.13 -16.09
C LEU A 237 40.21 -2.02 -16.82
N ASP A 238 40.12 -1.01 -17.67
CA ASP A 238 38.97 -0.90 -18.55
C ASP A 238 38.89 -2.08 -19.53
N LYS A 239 37.67 -2.51 -19.86
CA LYS A 239 37.49 -3.54 -20.88
C LYS A 239 38.05 -3.09 -22.21
N PRO A 240 38.80 -3.95 -22.93
CA PRO A 240 39.28 -3.60 -24.25
C PRO A 240 38.19 -3.17 -25.21
N THR A 241 38.49 -2.27 -26.12
CA THR A 241 37.58 -1.83 -27.18
C THR A 241 37.12 -3.06 -27.99
N GLY A 242 35.83 -3.19 -28.13
CA GLY A 242 35.24 -4.35 -28.84
C GLY A 242 34.93 -5.57 -27.97
N PHE A 243 35.25 -5.53 -26.68
CA PHE A 243 34.88 -6.64 -25.76
C PHE A 243 33.37 -6.76 -25.56
N TYR A 244 32.64 -5.66 -25.69
CA TYR A 244 31.19 -5.61 -25.64
C TYR A 244 30.69 -4.49 -26.55
N ASP A 245 29.92 -4.86 -27.56
CA ASP A 245 29.18 -3.91 -28.42
C ASP A 245 27.69 -4.04 -28.13
N PRO A 246 27.04 -3.02 -27.54
CA PRO A 246 25.62 -3.06 -27.24
C PRO A 246 24.71 -3.00 -28.48
N LYS A 247 25.30 -2.87 -29.70
CA LYS A 247 24.56 -2.80 -30.96
C LYS A 247 24.63 -4.09 -31.80
N ASN A 248 25.36 -5.10 -31.34
CA ASN A 248 25.45 -6.44 -31.95
C ASN A 248 24.83 -7.50 -31.05
#